data_19a7af97e6b330ca468ef1076d74710c
#
_entry.id   19a7af97e6b330ca468ef1076d74710c
#
_cell.length_a   1.000
_cell.length_b   1.000
_cell.length_c   1.000
_cell.angle_alpha   90.00
_cell.angle_beta   90.00
_cell.angle_gamma   90.00
#
_symmetry.space_group_name_H-M   'P 1'
#
loop_
_entity.id
_entity.type
_entity.pdbx_description
1 polymer ?
#
loop_
_entity_poly.entity_id
_entity_poly.type
_entity_poly.pdbx_seq_one_letter_code
_entity_poly.pdbx_strand_id
1 'polypeptide(L)'
;TLNPVMKIGDQIAEALVRHTGQSWADARKRAVEMLDIVRIPDAARRANEYPHRFSGGMRQRVAIAAAIAVNPSVLIADEPTTALDVTIQAQILDLIRTLQEDEGMSVLFITHDMGVVAEIADRMIVMRNGEAVESGTTDEIFNRHSHEYTRTLIGSVPRLGEMKHWSRPMRFPPPGIVEPPSPELEAPDTVDADARPIAEVRDLSVYFDIKAGAFGKVTRRVHAVEKVSFDIRQGETLALVGESGCGKSTTGRSIVSLNRPVAGTVKGDGKDIASLRGVDLNLMRRKVQMIFQDPFASLVPRMTIGAVISEP
;
A
#
# COMPACT_ATOMS: atom_id res chain seq x y z
N THR A 1 -1.65 -15.84 -5.62
CA THR A 1 -0.27 -15.33 -5.36
C THR A 1 0.67 -15.81 -6.44
N LEU A 2 1.55 -14.93 -6.96
CA LEU A 2 2.52 -15.29 -8.00
C LEU A 2 3.65 -16.15 -7.41
N ASN A 3 4.05 -17.18 -8.16
CA ASN A 3 5.20 -18.03 -7.80
C ASN A 3 6.51 -17.25 -8.03
N PRO A 4 7.33 -17.00 -6.99
CA PRO A 4 8.52 -16.16 -7.11
C PRO A 4 9.65 -16.77 -7.97
N VAL A 5 9.64 -18.07 -8.20
CA VAL A 5 10.66 -18.80 -8.96
C VAL A 5 10.24 -19.17 -10.38
N MET A 6 9.06 -18.71 -10.82
CA MET A 6 8.58 -18.88 -12.20
C MET A 6 8.52 -17.52 -12.92
N LYS A 7 8.79 -17.53 -14.22
CA LYS A 7 8.64 -16.34 -15.06
C LYS A 7 7.16 -15.95 -15.18
N ILE A 8 6.90 -14.66 -15.31
CA ILE A 8 5.54 -14.12 -15.37
C ILE A 8 4.74 -14.72 -16.54
N GLY A 9 5.30 -14.73 -17.74
CA GLY A 9 4.63 -15.30 -18.93
C GLY A 9 4.34 -16.79 -18.79
N ASP A 10 5.21 -17.55 -18.13
CA ASP A 10 5.00 -18.98 -17.92
C ASP A 10 3.86 -19.26 -16.93
N GLN A 11 3.67 -18.42 -15.91
CA GLN A 11 2.55 -18.55 -14.96
C GLN A 11 1.19 -18.30 -15.63
N ILE A 12 1.12 -17.30 -16.53
CA ILE A 12 -0.11 -17.03 -17.29
C ILE A 12 -0.34 -18.15 -18.31
N ALA A 13 0.71 -18.57 -19.02
CA ALA A 13 0.62 -19.64 -20.03
C ALA A 13 0.21 -20.99 -19.41
N GLU A 14 0.66 -21.29 -18.19
CA GLU A 14 0.28 -22.52 -17.48
C GLU A 14 -1.25 -22.61 -17.28
N ALA A 15 -1.90 -21.51 -16.91
CA ALA A 15 -3.35 -21.46 -16.76
C ALA A 15 -4.05 -21.75 -18.11
N LEU A 16 -3.56 -21.16 -19.20
CA LEU A 16 -4.10 -21.39 -20.56
C LEU A 16 -3.93 -22.85 -20.99
N VAL A 17 -2.72 -23.40 -20.87
CA VAL A 17 -2.45 -24.82 -21.24
C VAL A 17 -3.36 -25.76 -20.44
N ARG A 18 -3.49 -25.52 -19.14
CA ARG A 18 -4.23 -26.40 -18.23
C ARG A 18 -5.74 -26.36 -18.46
N HIS A 19 -6.30 -25.20 -18.74
CA HIS A 19 -7.75 -25.02 -18.81
C HIS A 19 -8.32 -24.99 -20.23
N THR A 20 -7.51 -24.63 -21.24
CA THR A 20 -7.97 -24.51 -22.63
C THR A 20 -7.36 -25.57 -23.56
N GLY A 21 -6.37 -26.31 -23.10
CA GLY A 21 -5.66 -27.31 -23.90
C GLY A 21 -4.75 -26.72 -24.99
N GLN A 22 -4.46 -25.43 -24.96
CA GLN A 22 -3.56 -24.78 -25.93
C GLN A 22 -2.13 -25.33 -25.85
N SER A 23 -1.39 -25.22 -26.94
CA SER A 23 0.04 -25.51 -26.95
C SER A 23 0.79 -24.48 -26.07
N TRP A 24 1.93 -24.89 -25.48
CA TRP A 24 2.79 -23.94 -24.72
C TRP A 24 3.25 -22.74 -25.56
N ALA A 25 3.46 -22.94 -26.85
CA ALA A 25 3.90 -21.90 -27.77
C ALA A 25 2.79 -20.83 -27.95
N ASP A 26 1.56 -21.27 -28.17
CA ASP A 26 0.39 -20.37 -28.33
C ASP A 26 0.00 -19.71 -27.01
N ALA A 27 0.02 -20.47 -25.91
CA ALA A 27 -0.26 -19.96 -24.58
C ALA A 27 0.73 -18.86 -24.17
N ARG A 28 2.02 -18.97 -24.52
CA ARG A 28 3.00 -17.91 -24.27
C ARG A 28 2.75 -16.64 -25.10
N LYS A 29 2.33 -16.78 -26.36
CA LYS A 29 1.92 -15.63 -27.17
C LYS A 29 0.73 -14.93 -26.53
N ARG A 30 -0.30 -15.71 -26.17
CA ARG A 30 -1.49 -15.18 -25.49
C ARG A 30 -1.16 -14.52 -24.13
N ALA A 31 -0.20 -15.09 -23.39
CA ALA A 31 0.26 -14.48 -22.13
C ALA A 31 0.88 -13.09 -22.33
N VAL A 32 1.60 -12.84 -23.42
CA VAL A 32 2.13 -11.51 -23.77
C VAL A 32 0.96 -10.56 -24.10
N GLU A 33 -0.02 -10.99 -24.88
CA GLU A 33 -1.23 -10.20 -25.18
C GLU A 33 -1.98 -9.84 -23.89
N MET A 34 -2.14 -10.79 -22.97
CA MET A 34 -2.77 -10.53 -21.66
C MET A 34 -2.01 -9.48 -20.84
N LEU A 35 -0.67 -9.51 -20.86
CA LEU A 35 0.14 -8.50 -20.21
C LEU A 35 -0.02 -7.11 -20.83
N ASP A 36 -0.20 -7.03 -22.15
CA ASP A 36 -0.50 -5.77 -22.84
C ASP A 36 -1.89 -5.23 -22.47
N ILE A 37 -2.91 -6.10 -22.43
CA ILE A 37 -4.28 -5.76 -22.02
C ILE A 37 -4.28 -5.12 -20.61
N VAL A 38 -3.52 -5.70 -19.66
CA VAL A 38 -3.41 -5.14 -18.31
C VAL A 38 -2.38 -3.99 -18.22
N ARG A 39 -1.94 -3.45 -19.35
CA ARG A 39 -1.05 -2.28 -19.45
C ARG A 39 0.30 -2.48 -18.77
N ILE A 40 0.92 -3.67 -18.90
CA ILE A 40 2.31 -3.91 -18.49
C ILE A 40 3.25 -3.37 -19.57
N PRO A 41 4.11 -2.38 -19.28
CA PRO A 41 5.05 -1.85 -20.27
C PRO A 41 6.04 -2.92 -20.75
N ASP A 42 6.39 -2.95 -22.03
CA ASP A 42 7.31 -3.93 -22.63
C ASP A 42 6.90 -5.41 -22.35
N ALA A 43 5.63 -5.75 -22.51
CA ALA A 43 5.04 -7.03 -22.13
C ALA A 43 5.87 -8.25 -22.65
N ALA A 44 6.32 -8.22 -23.90
CA ALA A 44 7.12 -9.29 -24.50
C ALA A 44 8.46 -9.54 -23.77
N ARG A 45 9.14 -8.48 -23.34
CA ARG A 45 10.36 -8.58 -22.54
C ARG A 45 10.05 -9.03 -21.12
N ARG A 46 9.05 -8.41 -20.50
CA ARG A 46 8.68 -8.63 -19.10
C ARG A 46 8.05 -10.00 -18.85
N ALA A 47 7.41 -10.61 -19.84
CA ALA A 47 6.94 -12.00 -19.75
C ALA A 47 8.08 -12.97 -19.37
N ASN A 48 9.32 -12.64 -19.69
CA ASN A 48 10.51 -13.44 -19.38
C ASN A 48 11.15 -13.08 -18.02
N GLU A 49 10.61 -12.10 -17.30
CA GLU A 49 11.11 -11.68 -15.98
C GLU A 49 10.37 -12.42 -14.85
N TYR A 50 10.94 -12.34 -13.63
CA TYR A 50 10.40 -12.94 -12.42
C TYR A 50 9.62 -11.89 -11.59
N PRO A 51 8.67 -12.32 -10.73
CA PRO A 51 7.82 -11.42 -9.93
C PRO A 51 8.57 -10.37 -9.11
N HIS A 52 9.78 -10.68 -8.61
CA HIS A 52 10.58 -9.74 -7.80
C HIS A 52 11.06 -8.49 -8.58
N ARG A 53 10.98 -8.51 -9.92
CA ARG A 53 11.30 -7.38 -10.78
C ARG A 53 10.13 -6.40 -10.97
N PHE A 54 8.95 -6.72 -10.44
CA PHE A 54 7.71 -5.99 -10.61
C PHE A 54 7.35 -5.21 -9.34
N SER A 55 6.79 -4.01 -9.51
CA SER A 55 6.17 -3.27 -8.40
C SER A 55 4.92 -4.00 -7.88
N GLY A 56 4.38 -3.59 -6.73
CA GLY A 56 3.15 -4.14 -6.17
C GLY A 56 1.99 -4.08 -7.16
N GLY A 57 1.72 -2.90 -7.74
CA GLY A 57 0.66 -2.71 -8.72
C GLY A 57 0.89 -3.51 -10.02
N MET A 58 2.14 -3.66 -10.47
CA MET A 58 2.43 -4.52 -11.63
C MET A 58 2.17 -6.00 -11.30
N ARG A 59 2.53 -6.48 -10.13
CA ARG A 59 2.21 -7.86 -9.70
C ARG A 59 0.71 -8.10 -9.65
N GLN A 60 -0.05 -7.11 -9.17
CA GLN A 60 -1.51 -7.18 -9.16
C GLN A 60 -2.10 -7.26 -10.57
N ARG A 61 -1.62 -6.43 -11.50
CA ARG A 61 -2.02 -6.50 -12.93
C ARG A 61 -1.71 -7.85 -13.55
N VAL A 62 -0.55 -8.44 -13.24
CA VAL A 62 -0.20 -9.80 -13.68
C VAL A 62 -1.15 -10.85 -13.11
N ALA A 63 -1.52 -10.73 -11.83
CA ALA A 63 -2.49 -11.64 -11.22
C ALA A 63 -3.87 -11.54 -11.89
N ILE A 64 -4.31 -10.32 -12.23
CA ILE A 64 -5.53 -10.09 -13.01
C ILE A 64 -5.38 -10.72 -14.40
N ALA A 65 -4.28 -10.48 -15.13
CA ALA A 65 -4.01 -11.08 -16.44
C ALA A 65 -4.10 -12.62 -16.41
N ALA A 66 -3.53 -13.24 -15.38
CA ALA A 66 -3.60 -14.70 -15.22
C ALA A 66 -5.04 -15.19 -14.96
N ALA A 67 -5.84 -14.43 -14.19
CA ALA A 67 -7.22 -14.78 -13.88
C ALA A 67 -8.15 -14.66 -15.11
N ILE A 68 -7.96 -13.61 -15.93
CA ILE A 68 -8.81 -13.36 -17.12
C ILE A 68 -8.32 -14.08 -18.38
N ALA A 69 -7.10 -14.66 -18.38
CA ALA A 69 -6.52 -15.30 -19.56
C ALA A 69 -7.40 -16.41 -20.18
N VAL A 70 -8.22 -17.06 -19.35
CA VAL A 70 -9.13 -18.15 -19.74
C VAL A 70 -10.56 -17.66 -20.06
N ASN A 71 -10.79 -16.36 -20.18
CA ASN A 71 -12.07 -15.72 -20.41
C ASN A 71 -13.18 -16.22 -19.47
N PRO A 72 -13.05 -16.00 -18.15
CA PRO A 72 -14.02 -16.47 -17.17
C PRO A 72 -15.34 -15.70 -17.26
N SER A 73 -16.46 -16.34 -17.01
CA SER A 73 -17.76 -15.66 -16.88
C SER A 73 -17.89 -14.87 -15.58
N VAL A 74 -17.12 -15.24 -14.54
CA VAL A 74 -17.13 -14.57 -13.23
C VAL A 74 -15.68 -14.41 -12.75
N LEU A 75 -15.30 -13.19 -12.39
CA LEU A 75 -14.04 -12.87 -11.74
C LEU A 75 -14.30 -12.65 -10.24
N ILE A 76 -13.59 -13.38 -9.37
CA ILE A 76 -13.58 -13.13 -7.93
C ILE A 76 -12.30 -12.35 -7.61
N ALA A 77 -12.47 -11.13 -7.12
CA ALA A 77 -11.39 -10.22 -6.76
C ALA A 77 -11.38 -10.03 -5.23
N ASP A 78 -10.49 -10.77 -4.56
CA ASP A 78 -10.35 -10.75 -3.10
C ASP A 78 -9.28 -9.73 -2.70
N GLU A 79 -9.73 -8.60 -2.17
CA GLU A 79 -8.92 -7.44 -1.78
C GLU A 79 -7.90 -7.00 -2.86
N PRO A 80 -8.31 -6.80 -4.11
CA PRO A 80 -7.36 -6.62 -5.22
C PRO A 80 -6.58 -5.29 -5.16
N THR A 81 -6.96 -4.37 -4.30
CA THR A 81 -6.33 -3.05 -4.15
C THR A 81 -5.60 -2.88 -2.82
N THR A 82 -5.61 -3.89 -1.94
CA THR A 82 -4.94 -3.83 -0.64
C THR A 82 -3.44 -3.60 -0.79
N ALA A 83 -2.89 -2.69 0.02
CA ALA A 83 -1.49 -2.26 0.01
C ALA A 83 -1.01 -1.56 -1.29
N LEU A 84 -1.93 -1.12 -2.14
CA LEU A 84 -1.64 -0.25 -3.27
C LEU A 84 -1.84 1.23 -2.87
N ASP A 85 -1.12 2.12 -3.55
CA ASP A 85 -1.40 3.55 -3.44
C ASP A 85 -2.68 3.93 -4.22
N VAL A 86 -3.26 5.08 -3.86
CA VAL A 86 -4.56 5.53 -4.40
C VAL A 86 -4.55 5.63 -5.93
N THR A 87 -3.43 6.07 -6.52
CA THR A 87 -3.31 6.21 -7.97
C THR A 87 -3.33 4.84 -8.66
N ILE A 88 -2.57 3.88 -8.13
CA ILE A 88 -2.57 2.51 -8.66
C ILE A 88 -3.90 1.80 -8.39
N GLN A 89 -4.51 2.04 -7.22
CA GLN A 89 -5.85 1.53 -6.91
C GLN A 89 -6.87 1.97 -7.97
N ALA A 90 -6.97 3.28 -8.26
CA ALA A 90 -7.86 3.81 -9.28
C ALA A 90 -7.60 3.17 -10.67
N GLN A 91 -6.33 2.97 -11.04
CA GLN A 91 -5.97 2.30 -12.29
C GLN A 91 -6.38 0.82 -12.34
N ILE A 92 -6.36 0.12 -11.22
CA ILE A 92 -6.83 -1.28 -11.13
C ILE A 92 -8.35 -1.35 -11.22
N LEU A 93 -9.07 -0.44 -10.58
CA LEU A 93 -10.53 -0.36 -10.67
C LEU A 93 -10.99 -0.05 -12.10
N ASP A 94 -10.36 0.94 -12.75
CA ASP A 94 -10.60 1.27 -14.16
C ASP A 94 -10.34 0.08 -15.10
N LEU A 95 -9.24 -0.65 -14.85
CA LEU A 95 -8.92 -1.85 -15.61
C LEU A 95 -10.00 -2.93 -15.45
N ILE A 96 -10.43 -3.23 -14.22
CA ILE A 96 -11.47 -4.24 -13.94
C ILE A 96 -12.79 -3.84 -14.61
N ARG A 97 -13.18 -2.56 -14.56
CA ARG A 97 -14.38 -2.05 -15.22
C ARG A 97 -14.29 -2.20 -16.74
N THR A 98 -13.19 -1.79 -17.36
CA THR A 98 -12.96 -1.96 -18.80
C THR A 98 -13.08 -3.42 -19.21
N LEU A 99 -12.45 -4.33 -18.44
CA LEU A 99 -12.52 -5.77 -18.73
C LEU A 99 -13.94 -6.34 -18.55
N GLN A 100 -14.70 -5.85 -17.57
CA GLN A 100 -16.09 -6.23 -17.36
C GLN A 100 -16.97 -5.80 -18.55
N GLU A 101 -16.77 -4.60 -19.07
CA GLU A 101 -17.50 -4.06 -20.23
C GLU A 101 -17.13 -4.80 -21.53
N ASP A 102 -15.83 -4.99 -21.78
CA ASP A 102 -15.33 -5.59 -23.03
C ASP A 102 -15.62 -7.09 -23.13
N GLU A 103 -15.48 -7.84 -22.03
CA GLU A 103 -15.62 -9.29 -22.00
C GLU A 103 -17.00 -9.76 -21.50
N GLY A 104 -17.85 -8.86 -21.02
CA GLY A 104 -19.19 -9.18 -20.49
C GLY A 104 -19.16 -10.06 -19.24
N MET A 105 -18.06 -10.08 -18.49
CA MET A 105 -17.92 -10.89 -17.28
C MET A 105 -18.57 -10.22 -16.06
N SER A 106 -19.02 -11.03 -15.10
CA SER A 106 -19.46 -10.54 -13.79
C SER A 106 -18.29 -10.50 -12.81
N VAL A 107 -18.31 -9.56 -11.88
CA VAL A 107 -17.26 -9.41 -10.86
C VAL A 107 -17.85 -9.55 -9.47
N LEU A 108 -17.28 -10.46 -8.66
CA LEU A 108 -17.46 -10.48 -7.21
C LEU A 108 -16.27 -9.80 -6.57
N PHE A 109 -16.48 -8.57 -6.09
CA PHE A 109 -15.42 -7.76 -5.47
C PHE A 109 -15.51 -7.86 -3.95
N ILE A 110 -14.45 -8.34 -3.30
CA ILE A 110 -14.37 -8.46 -1.84
C ILE A 110 -13.40 -7.38 -1.34
N THR A 111 -13.88 -6.52 -0.43
CA THR A 111 -13.07 -5.44 0.15
C THR A 111 -13.68 -4.96 1.47
N HIS A 112 -12.84 -4.35 2.30
CA HIS A 112 -13.25 -3.58 3.48
C HIS A 112 -13.29 -2.07 3.21
N ASP A 113 -12.89 -1.62 2.02
CA ASP A 113 -12.85 -0.20 1.63
C ASP A 113 -14.19 0.22 1.01
N MET A 114 -15.01 0.93 1.80
CA MET A 114 -16.31 1.44 1.37
C MET A 114 -16.20 2.47 0.24
N GLY A 115 -15.09 3.19 0.14
CA GLY A 115 -14.83 4.12 -0.98
C GLY A 115 -14.72 3.37 -2.30
N VAL A 116 -14.01 2.25 -2.31
CA VAL A 116 -13.90 1.36 -3.48
C VAL A 116 -15.27 0.79 -3.87
N VAL A 117 -16.05 0.33 -2.89
CA VAL A 117 -17.40 -0.21 -3.15
C VAL A 117 -18.29 0.85 -3.80
N ALA A 118 -18.27 2.08 -3.29
CA ALA A 118 -19.05 3.20 -3.83
C ALA A 118 -18.71 3.52 -5.30
N GLU A 119 -17.45 3.26 -5.70
CA GLU A 119 -16.97 3.56 -7.05
C GLU A 119 -17.30 2.46 -8.07
N ILE A 120 -17.25 1.17 -7.68
CA ILE A 120 -17.30 0.06 -8.65
C ILE A 120 -18.54 -0.83 -8.56
N ALA A 121 -19.23 -0.90 -7.41
CA ALA A 121 -20.24 -1.92 -7.18
C ALA A 121 -21.66 -1.43 -7.53
N ASP A 122 -22.43 -2.24 -8.25
CA ASP A 122 -23.87 -2.03 -8.47
C ASP A 122 -24.68 -2.40 -7.23
N ARG A 123 -24.28 -3.51 -6.57
CA ARG A 123 -24.93 -4.08 -5.39
C ARG A 123 -23.89 -4.51 -4.38
N MET A 124 -24.25 -4.48 -3.12
CA MET A 124 -23.36 -4.95 -2.07
C MET A 124 -24.06 -5.83 -1.04
N ILE A 125 -23.27 -6.67 -0.39
CA ILE A 125 -23.67 -7.50 0.75
C ILE A 125 -22.74 -7.14 1.90
N VAL A 126 -23.29 -6.67 3.00
CA VAL A 126 -22.53 -6.40 4.23
C VAL A 126 -22.50 -7.67 5.07
N MET A 127 -21.30 -8.11 5.43
CA MET A 127 -21.09 -9.34 6.22
C MET A 127 -20.51 -9.01 7.59
N ARG A 128 -20.98 -9.73 8.61
CA ARG A 128 -20.45 -9.69 9.98
C ARG A 128 -20.47 -11.08 10.61
N ASN A 129 -19.37 -11.52 11.19
CA ASN A 129 -19.25 -12.83 11.86
C ASN A 129 -19.70 -14.04 11.01
N GLY A 130 -19.46 -13.97 9.68
CA GLY A 130 -19.85 -15.04 8.74
C GLY A 130 -21.29 -14.96 8.23
N GLU A 131 -22.08 -13.99 8.68
CA GLU A 131 -23.48 -13.79 8.28
C GLU A 131 -23.64 -12.55 7.41
N ALA A 132 -24.55 -12.63 6.42
CA ALA A 132 -24.98 -11.46 5.64
C ALA A 132 -26.00 -10.67 6.48
N VAL A 133 -25.61 -9.50 6.96
CA VAL A 133 -26.45 -8.67 7.83
C VAL A 133 -27.32 -7.68 7.06
N GLU A 134 -26.89 -7.27 5.87
CA GLU A 134 -27.64 -6.39 5.00
C GLU A 134 -27.23 -6.58 3.54
N SER A 135 -28.15 -6.40 2.59
CA SER A 135 -27.90 -6.47 1.14
C SER A 135 -28.84 -5.57 0.38
N GLY A 136 -28.33 -4.96 -0.70
CA GLY A 136 -29.11 -4.04 -1.55
C GLY A 136 -28.25 -3.45 -2.66
N THR A 137 -28.82 -2.50 -3.39
CA THR A 137 -28.05 -1.66 -4.30
C THR A 137 -27.07 -0.79 -3.51
N THR A 138 -25.99 -0.36 -4.15
CA THR A 138 -25.01 0.53 -3.51
C THR A 138 -25.68 1.80 -2.98
N ASP A 139 -26.60 2.40 -3.73
CA ASP A 139 -27.38 3.57 -3.26
C ASP A 139 -28.20 3.27 -2.00
N GLU A 140 -28.91 2.13 -1.97
CA GLU A 140 -29.72 1.74 -0.81
C GLU A 140 -28.87 1.59 0.45
N ILE A 141 -27.75 0.91 0.34
CA ILE A 141 -26.89 0.65 1.49
C ILE A 141 -26.19 1.92 1.96
N PHE A 142 -25.71 2.79 1.06
CA PHE A 142 -25.05 4.03 1.48
C PHE A 142 -26.01 5.08 2.05
N ASN A 143 -27.22 5.21 1.48
CA ASN A 143 -28.12 6.30 1.80
C ASN A 143 -29.32 5.86 2.67
N ARG A 144 -29.69 4.57 2.70
CA ARG A 144 -30.92 4.05 3.33
C ARG A 144 -30.68 2.78 4.13
N HIS A 145 -29.45 2.54 4.60
CA HIS A 145 -29.14 1.38 5.41
C HIS A 145 -30.03 1.27 6.66
N SER A 146 -30.39 0.06 7.02
CA SER A 146 -31.27 -0.25 8.15
C SER A 146 -30.51 -0.90 9.32
N HIS A 147 -29.45 -1.65 9.01
CA HIS A 147 -28.71 -2.40 10.01
C HIS A 147 -27.70 -1.53 10.76
N GLU A 148 -27.65 -1.63 12.09
CA GLU A 148 -26.77 -0.83 12.96
C GLU A 148 -25.27 -0.98 12.61
N TYR A 149 -24.84 -2.20 12.29
CA TYR A 149 -23.45 -2.45 11.89
C TYR A 149 -23.09 -1.73 10.58
N THR A 150 -23.99 -1.74 9.59
CA THR A 150 -23.79 -1.01 8.32
C THR A 150 -23.66 0.48 8.58
N ARG A 151 -24.49 1.03 9.47
CA ARG A 151 -24.41 2.43 9.89
C ARG A 151 -23.05 2.76 10.50
N THR A 152 -22.59 1.91 11.41
CA THR A 152 -21.26 2.06 12.04
C THR A 152 -20.13 1.98 11.01
N LEU A 153 -20.20 1.02 10.09
CA LEU A 153 -19.20 0.82 9.06
C LEU A 153 -19.08 2.03 8.13
N ILE A 154 -20.20 2.55 7.63
CA ILE A 154 -20.25 3.73 6.76
C ILE A 154 -19.84 4.99 7.52
N GLY A 155 -20.28 5.15 8.77
CA GLY A 155 -19.92 6.27 9.63
C GLY A 155 -18.45 6.33 10.05
N SER A 156 -17.73 5.20 9.92
CA SER A 156 -16.30 5.13 10.22
C SER A 156 -15.40 5.55 9.04
N VAL A 157 -15.97 5.84 7.88
CA VAL A 157 -15.21 6.26 6.68
C VAL A 157 -15.00 7.77 6.71
N PRO A 158 -13.76 8.27 6.80
CA PRO A 158 -13.47 9.70 6.74
C PRO A 158 -13.89 10.28 5.38
N ARG A 159 -14.66 11.36 5.38
CA ARG A 159 -15.03 12.06 4.15
C ARG A 159 -14.08 13.21 3.86
N LEU A 160 -13.61 13.30 2.62
CA LEU A 160 -12.80 14.44 2.19
C LEU A 160 -13.57 15.76 2.38
N GLY A 161 -12.95 16.70 3.08
CA GLY A 161 -13.55 18.02 3.35
C GLY A 161 -14.39 18.10 4.63
N GLU A 162 -14.69 17.00 5.32
CA GLU A 162 -15.41 16.98 6.59
C GLU A 162 -14.66 17.76 7.67
N MET A 163 -13.32 17.76 7.61
CA MET A 163 -12.43 18.50 8.51
C MET A 163 -12.19 19.96 8.12
N LYS A 164 -12.83 20.47 7.05
CA LYS A 164 -12.53 21.79 6.46
C LYS A 164 -12.74 22.98 7.40
N HIS A 165 -13.58 22.81 8.41
CA HIS A 165 -13.92 23.84 9.39
C HIS A 165 -13.24 23.64 10.76
N TRP A 166 -12.38 22.62 10.89
CA TRP A 166 -11.71 22.27 12.13
C TRP A 166 -10.23 22.63 12.05
N SER A 167 -9.71 23.23 13.11
CA SER A 167 -8.29 23.61 13.21
C SER A 167 -7.39 22.42 13.53
N ARG A 168 -7.97 21.33 14.05
CA ARG A 168 -7.26 20.15 14.51
C ARG A 168 -7.94 18.86 14.05
N PRO A 169 -7.22 17.72 14.03
CA PRO A 169 -7.82 16.43 13.75
C PRO A 169 -8.94 16.11 14.74
N MET A 170 -10.03 15.52 14.24
CA MET A 170 -11.08 14.98 15.08
C MET A 170 -10.77 13.56 15.52
N ARG A 171 -11.20 13.20 16.72
CA ARG A 171 -11.27 11.81 17.15
C ARG A 171 -12.45 11.15 16.46
N PHE A 172 -12.23 9.96 15.93
CA PHE A 172 -13.35 9.15 15.47
C PHE A 172 -14.22 8.76 16.66
N PRO A 173 -15.56 8.87 16.55
CA PRO A 173 -16.44 8.37 17.57
C PRO A 173 -16.21 6.87 17.77
N PRO A 174 -16.41 6.35 19.01
CA PRO A 174 -16.36 4.90 19.25
C PRO A 174 -17.29 4.15 18.29
N PRO A 175 -16.95 2.91 17.88
CA PRO A 175 -17.82 2.10 17.03
C PRO A 175 -19.24 2.02 17.60
N GLY A 176 -20.26 2.31 16.76
CA GLY A 176 -21.67 2.32 17.14
C GLY A 176 -22.24 3.69 17.53
N ILE A 177 -21.41 4.72 17.65
CA ILE A 177 -21.88 6.09 17.89
C ILE A 177 -21.79 6.86 16.57
N VAL A 178 -22.94 7.11 15.96
CA VAL A 178 -23.06 7.97 14.76
C VAL A 178 -23.50 9.36 15.24
N GLU A 179 -22.56 10.10 15.83
CA GLU A 179 -22.78 11.51 16.15
C GLU A 179 -22.18 12.38 15.05
N PRO A 180 -22.87 13.49 14.71
CA PRO A 180 -22.25 14.48 13.83
C PRO A 180 -20.98 15.03 14.50
N PRO A 181 -20.01 15.50 13.70
CA PRO A 181 -18.81 16.13 14.21
C PRO A 181 -19.15 17.23 15.23
N SER A 182 -18.66 17.08 16.44
CA SER A 182 -18.86 18.08 17.52
C SER A 182 -17.51 18.59 18.02
N PRO A 183 -17.44 19.81 18.57
CA PRO A 183 -16.20 20.35 19.14
C PRO A 183 -15.56 19.47 20.22
N GLU A 184 -16.35 18.63 20.89
CA GLU A 184 -15.88 17.70 21.91
C GLU A 184 -15.04 16.55 21.34
N LEU A 185 -15.17 16.28 20.02
CA LEU A 185 -14.36 15.30 19.30
C LEU A 185 -13.05 15.88 18.78
N GLU A 186 -12.82 17.18 18.89
CA GLU A 186 -11.56 17.80 18.49
C GLU A 186 -10.41 17.25 19.37
N ALA A 187 -9.33 16.80 18.73
CA ALA A 187 -8.17 16.31 19.47
C ALA A 187 -7.53 17.45 20.26
N PRO A 188 -7.05 17.19 21.50
CA PRO A 188 -6.33 18.21 22.25
C PRO A 188 -5.09 18.65 21.49
N ASP A 189 -4.71 19.91 21.66
CA ASP A 189 -3.41 20.39 21.16
C ASP A 189 -2.31 19.76 22.00
N THR A 190 -1.54 18.90 21.35
CA THR A 190 -0.38 18.24 21.98
C THR A 190 0.93 18.80 21.48
N VAL A 191 0.89 19.78 20.55
CA VAL A 191 2.08 20.34 19.92
C VAL A 191 2.58 21.53 20.74
N ASP A 192 3.81 21.44 21.22
CA ASP A 192 4.51 22.59 21.80
C ASP A 192 5.19 23.38 20.67
N ALA A 193 4.56 24.49 20.28
CA ALA A 193 5.05 25.33 19.18
C ALA A 193 6.37 26.04 19.50
N ASP A 194 6.66 26.28 20.78
CA ASP A 194 7.84 26.99 21.27
C ASP A 194 9.01 26.05 21.57
N ALA A 195 8.74 24.74 21.70
CA ALA A 195 9.77 23.74 21.91
C ALA A 195 10.63 23.53 20.64
N ARG A 196 11.88 23.17 20.87
CA ARG A 196 12.76 22.74 19.77
C ARG A 196 12.20 21.48 19.14
N PRO A 197 12.33 21.34 17.78
CA PRO A 197 11.96 20.10 17.11
C PRO A 197 12.70 18.90 17.70
N ILE A 198 11.98 17.80 17.89
CA ILE A 198 12.55 16.50 18.32
C ILE A 198 13.39 15.89 17.20
N ALA A 199 12.92 16.04 15.95
CA ALA A 199 13.65 15.63 14.77
C ALA A 199 13.74 16.77 13.77
N GLU A 200 14.92 16.97 13.21
CA GLU A 200 15.20 17.95 12.17
C GLU A 200 15.81 17.23 10.96
N VAL A 201 15.20 17.36 9.82
CA VAL A 201 15.71 16.84 8.53
C VAL A 201 16.02 18.03 7.64
N ARG A 202 17.24 18.10 7.11
CA ARG A 202 17.69 19.21 6.24
C ARG A 202 18.38 18.66 5.01
N ASP A 203 17.85 19.00 3.84
CA ASP A 203 18.37 18.67 2.51
C ASP A 203 18.72 17.19 2.34
N LEU A 204 17.94 16.32 2.98
CA LEU A 204 18.15 14.88 2.97
C LEU A 204 18.14 14.34 1.55
N SER A 205 19.26 13.72 1.14
CA SER A 205 19.37 13.03 -0.14
C SER A 205 19.89 11.61 0.07
N VAL A 206 19.17 10.63 -0.52
CA VAL A 206 19.48 9.19 -0.41
C VAL A 206 19.46 8.58 -1.80
N TYR A 207 20.60 7.98 -2.19
CA TYR A 207 20.77 7.34 -3.48
C TYR A 207 21.14 5.88 -3.33
N PHE A 208 20.68 5.06 -4.26
CA PHE A 208 21.05 3.65 -4.34
C PHE A 208 21.78 3.37 -5.65
N ASP A 209 22.98 2.84 -5.57
CA ASP A 209 23.76 2.46 -6.73
C ASP A 209 23.38 1.04 -7.20
N ILE A 210 22.92 0.93 -8.43
CA ILE A 210 22.69 -0.35 -9.11
C ILE A 210 24.01 -0.76 -9.77
N LYS A 211 24.57 -1.87 -9.27
CA LYS A 211 25.80 -2.46 -9.78
C LYS A 211 25.49 -3.58 -10.75
N ALA A 212 26.22 -3.69 -11.85
CA ALA A 212 26.12 -4.79 -12.80
C ALA A 212 27.50 -5.31 -13.22
N GLY A 213 27.53 -6.56 -13.70
CA GLY A 213 28.74 -7.26 -14.14
C GLY A 213 29.55 -7.86 -12.98
N ALA A 214 30.51 -8.74 -13.31
CA ALA A 214 31.34 -9.51 -12.38
C ALA A 214 32.22 -8.60 -11.48
N PHE A 215 32.49 -7.37 -11.90
CA PHE A 215 33.31 -6.39 -11.17
C PHE A 215 32.51 -5.35 -10.41
N GLY A 216 31.18 -5.50 -10.28
CA GLY A 216 30.33 -4.62 -9.49
C GLY A 216 30.36 -3.15 -9.92
N LYS A 217 30.57 -2.84 -11.22
CA LYS A 217 30.56 -1.47 -11.73
C LYS A 217 29.18 -0.85 -11.57
N VAL A 218 29.12 0.36 -11.01
CA VAL A 218 27.87 1.13 -10.92
C VAL A 218 27.41 1.48 -12.33
N THR A 219 26.24 0.94 -12.71
CA THR A 219 25.66 1.18 -14.03
C THR A 219 24.54 2.20 -14.00
N ARG A 220 23.89 2.38 -12.84
CA ARG A 220 22.80 3.32 -12.66
C ARG A 220 22.73 3.74 -11.18
N ARG A 221 22.33 4.98 -10.94
CA ARG A 221 22.02 5.51 -9.61
C ARG A 221 20.55 5.86 -9.54
N VAL A 222 19.86 5.38 -8.50
CA VAL A 222 18.47 5.71 -8.21
C VAL A 222 18.47 6.77 -7.13
N HIS A 223 17.94 7.94 -7.44
CA HIS A 223 17.71 9.03 -6.50
C HIS A 223 16.38 8.74 -5.78
N ALA A 224 16.45 8.10 -4.62
CA ALA A 224 15.26 7.70 -3.87
C ALA A 224 14.69 8.85 -3.03
N VAL A 225 15.54 9.75 -2.54
CA VAL A 225 15.19 10.98 -1.82
C VAL A 225 16.10 12.08 -2.30
N GLU A 226 15.55 13.27 -2.57
CA GLU A 226 16.32 14.42 -3.09
C GLU A 226 15.95 15.68 -2.32
N LYS A 227 16.88 16.22 -1.53
CA LYS A 227 16.81 17.49 -0.81
C LYS A 227 15.52 17.72 0.00
N VAL A 228 15.07 16.68 0.72
CA VAL A 228 13.88 16.78 1.56
C VAL A 228 14.22 17.40 2.90
N SER A 229 13.42 18.40 3.32
CA SER A 229 13.59 19.10 4.59
C SER A 229 12.27 19.22 5.33
N PHE A 230 12.24 18.92 6.63
CA PHE A 230 11.11 19.11 7.52
C PHE A 230 11.55 18.98 8.98
N ASP A 231 10.67 19.40 9.88
CA ASP A 231 10.83 19.27 11.33
C ASP A 231 9.69 18.44 11.91
N ILE A 232 9.94 17.76 13.00
CA ILE A 232 8.91 17.09 13.82
C ILE A 232 9.02 17.63 15.23
N ARG A 233 7.91 18.19 15.72
CA ARG A 233 7.82 18.78 17.06
C ARG A 233 7.32 17.78 18.09
N GLN A 234 7.49 18.09 19.36
CA GLN A 234 6.95 17.26 20.42
C GLN A 234 5.42 17.26 20.37
N GLY A 235 4.82 16.07 20.46
CA GLY A 235 3.37 15.87 20.41
C GLY A 235 2.75 16.02 19.02
N GLU A 236 3.56 16.29 17.97
CA GLU A 236 3.09 16.45 16.61
C GLU A 236 2.95 15.10 15.90
N THR A 237 1.92 14.98 15.06
CA THR A 237 1.81 13.92 14.04
C THR A 237 2.03 14.54 12.66
N LEU A 238 3.23 14.33 12.10
CA LEU A 238 3.55 14.76 10.74
C LEU A 238 3.27 13.63 9.75
N ALA A 239 2.40 13.86 8.76
CA ALA A 239 2.12 12.90 7.70
C ALA A 239 2.99 13.15 6.46
N LEU A 240 3.71 12.13 6.01
CA LEU A 240 4.46 12.12 4.76
C LEU A 240 3.66 11.35 3.70
N VAL A 241 3.08 12.05 2.73
CA VAL A 241 2.18 11.49 1.71
C VAL A 241 2.80 11.53 0.32
N GLY A 242 2.32 10.67 -0.58
CA GLY A 242 2.77 10.58 -1.98
C GLY A 242 2.62 9.18 -2.55
N GLU A 243 2.87 9.01 -3.84
CA GLU A 243 2.75 7.74 -4.56
C GLU A 243 3.75 6.67 -4.09
N SER A 244 3.47 5.40 -4.44
CA SER A 244 4.39 4.30 -4.16
C SER A 244 5.74 4.53 -4.85
N GLY A 245 6.84 4.30 -4.11
CA GLY A 245 8.19 4.49 -4.66
C GLY A 245 8.72 5.93 -4.63
N CYS A 246 7.95 6.94 -4.18
CA CYS A 246 8.41 8.33 -4.12
C CYS A 246 9.41 8.64 -2.98
N GLY A 247 9.84 7.64 -2.20
CA GLY A 247 10.89 7.80 -1.19
C GLY A 247 10.44 7.89 0.26
N LYS A 248 9.13 7.85 0.59
CA LYS A 248 8.61 7.95 1.97
C LYS A 248 9.27 6.99 2.95
N SER A 249 9.25 5.70 2.65
CA SER A 249 9.86 4.66 3.48
C SER A 249 11.38 4.81 3.56
N THR A 250 12.03 5.29 2.50
CA THR A 250 13.47 5.58 2.47
C THR A 250 13.78 6.74 3.41
N THR A 251 12.98 7.79 3.42
CA THR A 251 13.09 8.92 4.35
C THR A 251 12.94 8.45 5.79
N GLY A 252 11.89 7.70 6.12
CA GLY A 252 11.68 7.15 7.47
C GLY A 252 12.84 6.26 7.93
N ARG A 253 13.35 5.36 7.06
CA ARG A 253 14.52 4.53 7.37
C ARG A 253 15.80 5.33 7.58
N SER A 254 15.92 6.51 6.97
CA SER A 254 17.06 7.38 7.17
C SER A 254 17.02 8.05 8.54
N ILE A 255 15.84 8.39 9.04
CA ILE A 255 15.66 8.97 10.38
C ILE A 255 16.10 7.98 11.48
N VAL A 256 15.84 6.69 11.31
CA VAL A 256 16.29 5.65 12.25
C VAL A 256 17.69 5.11 11.91
N SER A 257 18.42 5.75 11.00
CA SER A 257 19.78 5.37 10.57
C SER A 257 19.90 3.95 9.99
N LEU A 258 18.85 3.45 9.35
CA LEU A 258 18.90 2.22 8.55
C LEU A 258 19.44 2.48 7.14
N ASN A 259 19.15 3.65 6.57
CA ASN A 259 19.74 4.14 5.33
C ASN A 259 20.65 5.34 5.64
N ARG A 260 21.86 5.34 5.11
CA ARG A 260 22.77 6.49 5.27
C ARG A 260 22.48 7.52 4.19
N PRO A 261 22.27 8.81 4.57
CA PRO A 261 22.21 9.91 3.61
C PRO A 261 23.50 10.03 2.79
N VAL A 262 23.35 10.40 1.53
CA VAL A 262 24.50 10.81 0.68
C VAL A 262 24.80 12.29 0.92
N ALA A 263 23.77 13.09 1.19
CA ALA A 263 23.87 14.50 1.54
C ALA A 263 22.73 14.91 2.49
N GLY A 264 22.87 16.06 3.10
CA GLY A 264 21.95 16.58 4.10
C GLY A 264 22.24 16.05 5.51
N THR A 265 21.41 16.44 6.46
CA THR A 265 21.53 16.05 7.90
C THR A 265 20.21 15.58 8.46
N VAL A 266 20.29 14.62 9.37
CA VAL A 266 19.14 14.17 10.18
C VAL A 266 19.56 14.29 11.64
N LYS A 267 18.91 15.21 12.37
CA LYS A 267 19.17 15.38 13.80
C LYS A 267 17.99 14.82 14.61
N GLY A 268 18.29 14.10 15.65
CA GLY A 268 17.35 13.68 16.69
C GLY A 268 17.80 14.24 18.02
N ASP A 269 16.93 14.95 18.71
CA ASP A 269 17.24 15.60 20.01
C ASP A 269 18.51 16.48 19.92
N GLY A 270 18.66 17.20 18.79
CA GLY A 270 19.81 18.09 18.50
C GLY A 270 21.11 17.39 18.07
N LYS A 271 21.18 16.04 18.05
CA LYS A 271 22.37 15.28 17.65
C LYS A 271 22.22 14.74 16.23
N ASP A 272 23.26 14.86 15.41
CA ASP A 272 23.29 14.29 14.06
C ASP A 272 23.32 12.76 14.14
N ILE A 273 22.21 12.12 13.74
CA ILE A 273 22.02 10.66 13.83
C ILE A 273 23.02 9.92 12.93
N ALA A 274 23.39 10.49 11.78
CA ALA A 274 24.35 9.88 10.86
C ALA A 274 25.76 9.74 11.45
N SER A 275 26.10 10.59 12.41
CA SER A 275 27.40 10.59 13.10
C SER A 275 27.47 9.62 14.27
N LEU A 276 26.32 9.20 14.83
CA LEU A 276 26.26 8.35 16.02
C LEU A 276 26.78 6.94 15.75
N ARG A 277 27.42 6.34 16.75
CA ARG A 277 27.95 4.96 16.72
C ARG A 277 27.77 4.29 18.09
N GLY A 278 27.81 2.96 18.10
CA GLY A 278 27.81 2.17 19.32
C GLY A 278 26.69 2.51 20.29
N VAL A 279 27.03 2.82 21.54
CA VAL A 279 26.09 3.10 22.62
C VAL A 279 25.18 4.29 22.31
N ASP A 280 25.72 5.38 21.76
CA ASP A 280 24.94 6.59 21.46
C ASP A 280 23.89 6.33 20.38
N LEU A 281 24.21 5.54 19.36
CA LEU A 281 23.25 5.12 18.34
C LEU A 281 22.15 4.23 18.93
N ASN A 282 22.49 3.32 19.83
CA ASN A 282 21.52 2.47 20.51
C ASN A 282 20.57 3.28 21.42
N LEU A 283 21.10 4.27 22.15
CA LEU A 283 20.30 5.19 22.94
C LEU A 283 19.34 6.00 22.06
N MET A 284 19.80 6.46 20.89
CA MET A 284 18.95 7.18 19.94
C MET A 284 17.85 6.26 19.38
N ARG A 285 18.17 5.02 19.03
CA ARG A 285 17.19 4.04 18.54
C ARG A 285 16.11 3.68 19.56
N ARG A 286 16.38 3.78 20.87
CA ARG A 286 15.34 3.67 21.90
C ARG A 286 14.35 4.84 21.89
N LYS A 287 14.81 6.04 21.50
CA LYS A 287 13.97 7.24 21.43
C LYS A 287 13.17 7.32 20.11
N VAL A 288 13.71 6.76 19.02
CA VAL A 288 13.09 6.80 17.69
C VAL A 288 12.86 5.37 17.23
N GLN A 289 11.61 4.96 17.20
CA GLN A 289 11.17 3.61 16.79
C GLN A 289 10.49 3.66 15.44
N MET A 290 10.51 2.56 14.71
CA MET A 290 9.88 2.42 13.41
C MET A 290 8.97 1.20 13.37
N ILE A 291 7.72 1.40 12.98
CA ILE A 291 6.81 0.31 12.61
C ILE A 291 6.95 0.10 11.10
N PHE A 292 7.36 -1.10 10.70
CA PHE A 292 7.52 -1.42 9.29
C PHE A 292 6.19 -1.74 8.62
N GLN A 293 6.12 -1.50 7.32
CA GLN A 293 4.91 -1.70 6.50
C GLN A 293 4.43 -3.16 6.48
N ASP A 294 5.35 -4.14 6.54
CA ASP A 294 5.04 -5.56 6.58
C ASP A 294 5.33 -6.12 7.98
N PRO A 295 4.29 -6.36 8.80
CA PRO A 295 4.48 -6.91 10.14
C PRO A 295 5.02 -8.34 10.12
N PHE A 296 4.67 -9.14 9.12
CA PHE A 296 5.16 -10.52 9.02
C PHE A 296 6.65 -10.58 8.69
N ALA A 297 7.12 -9.72 7.79
CA ALA A 297 8.55 -9.61 7.49
C ALA A 297 9.35 -9.02 8.65
N SER A 298 8.68 -8.34 9.60
CA SER A 298 9.31 -7.71 10.76
C SER A 298 9.44 -8.65 11.96
N LEU A 299 8.70 -9.74 11.97
CA LEU A 299 8.74 -10.75 13.03
C LEU A 299 9.58 -11.95 12.60
N VAL A 300 10.39 -12.47 13.49
CA VAL A 300 11.17 -13.69 13.24
C VAL A 300 10.26 -14.91 13.40
N PRO A 301 9.96 -15.67 12.32
CA PRO A 301 8.95 -16.73 12.37
C PRO A 301 9.24 -17.87 13.35
N ARG A 302 10.49 -18.01 13.80
CA ARG A 302 10.94 -19.06 14.72
C ARG A 302 10.97 -18.62 16.19
N MET A 303 10.64 -17.36 16.47
CA MET A 303 10.60 -16.81 17.82
C MET A 303 9.16 -16.73 18.33
N THR A 304 8.97 -16.94 19.60
CA THR A 304 7.68 -16.65 20.25
C THR A 304 7.46 -15.15 20.34
N ILE A 305 6.20 -14.71 20.38
CA ILE A 305 5.88 -13.28 20.53
C ILE A 305 6.53 -12.66 21.76
N GLY A 306 6.52 -13.39 22.91
CA GLY A 306 7.19 -12.93 24.12
C GLY A 306 8.70 -12.72 23.93
N ALA A 307 9.38 -13.64 23.21
CA ALA A 307 10.81 -13.50 22.92
C ALA A 307 11.08 -12.29 21.99
N VAL A 308 10.26 -12.07 20.97
CA VAL A 308 10.40 -10.92 20.06
C VAL A 308 10.26 -9.60 20.82
N ILE A 309 9.28 -9.51 21.74
CA ILE A 309 9.06 -8.28 22.53
C ILE A 309 10.17 -8.04 23.55
N SER A 310 10.78 -9.09 24.07
CA SER A 310 11.83 -8.98 25.12
C SER A 310 13.25 -8.87 24.57
N GLU A 311 13.45 -8.99 23.24
CA GLU A 311 14.78 -8.96 22.63
C GLU A 311 15.46 -7.57 22.66
N PRO A 312 14.80 -6.42 22.57
CA PRO A 312 15.43 -5.09 22.47
C PRO A 312 16.24 -4.66 23.69
#